data_f45addf861e909dbdf67155294a65b00
#
_entry.id   f45addf861e909dbdf67155294a65b00
#
_cell.length_a   1.000
_cell.length_b   1.000
_cell.length_c   1.000
_cell.angle_alpha   90.00
_cell.angle_beta   90.00
_cell.angle_gamma   90.00
#
_symmetry.space_group_name_H-M   'P 1'
#
loop_
_entity.id
_entity.type
_entity.pdbx_description
1 polymer ?
#
loop_
_entity_poly.entity_id
_entity_poly.type
_entity_poly.pdbx_seq_one_letter_code
_entity_poly.pdbx_strand_id
1 'polypeptide(L)' 'MILTEEQRKELDSVCRPLIKWMANNCCPHDIVIVEYDTYVLFEGVCSGGRIDDYIK' A
#
# COMPACT_ATOMS: atom_id res chain seq x y z
N MET A 1 -4.18 -10.59 16.09
CA MET A 1 -3.40 -11.72 15.56
C MET A 1 -1.92 -11.46 15.73
N ILE A 2 -1.20 -12.46 16.20
CA ILE A 2 0.24 -12.33 16.41
C ILE A 2 0.96 -13.16 15.36
N LEU A 3 1.83 -12.51 14.61
CA LEU A 3 2.60 -13.19 13.58
C LEU A 3 3.89 -13.75 14.16
N THR A 4 4.27 -14.92 13.69
CA THR A 4 5.60 -15.45 14.00
C THR A 4 6.64 -14.68 13.20
N GLU A 5 7.91 -14.86 13.55
CA GLU A 5 9.00 -14.23 12.82
C GLU A 5 9.01 -14.69 11.37
N GLU A 6 8.75 -15.98 11.15
CA GLU A 6 8.71 -16.51 9.79
C GLU A 6 7.58 -15.88 8.98
N GLN A 7 6.42 -15.73 9.59
CA GLN A 7 5.30 -15.11 8.91
C GLN A 7 5.59 -13.64 8.57
N ARG A 8 6.31 -12.95 9.43
CA ARG A 8 6.70 -11.57 9.16
C ARG A 8 7.65 -11.49 7.98
N LYS A 9 8.57 -12.42 7.89
CA LYS A 9 9.51 -12.48 6.76
C LYS A 9 8.79 -12.79 5.47
N GLU A 10 7.81 -13.69 5.53
CA GLU A 10 7.00 -13.99 4.37
C GLU A 10 6.22 -12.76 3.90
N LEU A 11 5.61 -12.07 4.84
CA LEU A 11 4.85 -10.87 4.51
C LEU A 11 5.76 -9.82 3.87
N ASP A 12 6.92 -9.60 4.45
CA ASP A 12 7.88 -8.66 3.88
C ASP A 12 8.27 -9.07 2.47
N SER A 13 8.50 -10.34 2.27
CA SER A 13 8.92 -10.88 1.00
C SER A 13 7.88 -10.68 -0.10
N VAL A 14 6.60 -10.82 0.23
CA VAL A 14 5.54 -10.63 -0.77
C VAL A 14 5.19 -9.16 -0.95
N CYS A 15 5.47 -8.32 0.04
CA CYS A 15 5.18 -6.90 -0.07
C CYS A 15 6.24 -6.15 -0.88
N ARG A 16 7.48 -6.62 -0.90
CA ARG A 16 8.55 -5.91 -1.59
C ARG A 16 8.30 -5.72 -3.08
N PRO A 17 7.85 -6.74 -3.81
CA PRO A 17 7.50 -6.53 -5.21
C PRO A 17 6.41 -5.49 -5.41
N LEU A 18 5.44 -5.44 -4.51
CA LEU A 18 4.38 -4.45 -4.58
C LEU A 18 4.93 -3.05 -4.33
N ILE A 19 5.81 -2.91 -3.35
CA ILE A 19 6.44 -1.63 -3.06
C ILE A 19 7.24 -1.14 -4.27
N LYS A 20 7.96 -2.05 -4.90
CA LYS A 20 8.72 -1.72 -6.09
C LYS A 20 7.80 -1.28 -7.23
N TRP A 21 6.70 -1.99 -7.41
CA TRP A 21 5.73 -1.63 -8.44
C TRP A 21 5.16 -0.25 -8.18
N MET A 22 4.84 0.04 -6.92
CA MET A 22 4.31 1.34 -6.56
C MET A 22 5.34 2.44 -6.79
N ALA A 23 6.60 2.18 -6.48
CA ALA A 23 7.66 3.16 -6.69
C ALA A 23 7.80 3.52 -8.16
N ASN A 24 7.53 2.58 -9.06
CA ASN A 24 7.64 2.80 -10.49
C ASN A 24 6.39 3.36 -11.13
N ASN A 25 5.24 3.22 -10.49
CA ASN A 25 3.97 3.53 -11.14
C ASN A 25 3.10 4.50 -10.37
N CYS A 26 3.38 4.73 -9.11
CA CYS A 26 2.52 5.53 -8.25
C CYS A 26 3.25 6.74 -7.71
N CYS A 27 2.47 7.70 -7.21
CA CYS A 27 3.02 8.85 -6.52
C CYS A 27 3.37 8.49 -5.09
N PRO A 28 4.30 9.21 -4.46
CA PRO A 28 4.66 8.93 -3.06
C PRO A 28 3.49 9.04 -2.08
N HIS A 29 2.42 9.70 -2.48
CA HIS A 29 1.26 9.86 -1.62
C HIS A 29 0.21 8.78 -1.80
N ASP A 30 0.43 7.88 -2.75
CA ASP A 30 -0.53 6.80 -3.00
C ASP A 30 -0.42 5.73 -1.92
N ILE A 31 -1.55 5.12 -1.62
CA ILE A 31 -1.64 4.10 -0.58
C ILE A 31 -2.42 2.92 -1.12
N VAL A 32 -1.88 1.74 -0.90
CA VAL A 32 -2.58 0.50 -1.22
C VAL A 32 -2.97 -0.19 0.07
N ILE A 33 -4.23 -0.51 0.20
CA ILE A 33 -4.73 -1.27 1.33
C ILE A 33 -5.16 -2.64 0.81
N VAL A 34 -4.56 -3.67 1.36
CA VAL A 34 -4.84 -5.05 0.97
C VAL A 34 -5.60 -5.73 2.09
N GLU A 35 -6.75 -6.28 1.77
CA GLU A 35 -7.53 -7.05 2.72
C GLU A 35 -7.49 -8.52 2.32
N TYR A 36 -8.16 -9.34 3.08
CA TYR A 36 -8.10 -10.78 2.90
C TYR A 36 -8.43 -11.22 1.47
N ASP A 37 -9.41 -10.59 0.86
CA ASP A 37 -9.89 -11.02 -0.45
C ASP A 37 -10.02 -9.87 -1.45
N THR A 38 -9.45 -8.70 -1.13
CA THR A 38 -9.57 -7.55 -2.02
C THR A 38 -8.44 -6.56 -1.75
N TYR A 39 -8.35 -5.57 -2.59
CA TYR A 39 -7.39 -4.49 -2.41
C TYR A 39 -7.99 -3.19 -2.93
N VAL A 40 -7.45 -2.09 -2.43
CA VAL A 40 -7.90 -0.75 -2.83
C VAL A 40 -6.68 0.14 -2.96
N LEU A 41 -6.65 0.92 -4.02
CA LEU A 41 -5.63 1.95 -4.21
C LEU A 41 -6.24 3.32 -3.93
N PHE A 42 -5.65 4.03 -3.00
CA PHE A 42 -6.04 5.42 -2.74
C PHE A 42 -4.98 6.32 -3.36
N GLU A 43 -5.41 7.16 -4.28
CA GLU A 43 -4.49 8.07 -4.96
C GLU A 43 -4.42 9.38 -4.20
N GLY A 44 -3.24 9.71 -3.71
CA GLY A 44 -3.01 10.98 -3.08
C GLY A 44 -2.75 12.06 -4.10
N VAL A 45 -2.79 13.30 -3.65
CA VAL A 45 -2.49 14.44 -4.49
C VAL A 45 -1.02 14.77 -4.34
N CYS A 46 -0.28 14.62 -5.41
CA CYS A 46 1.17 14.79 -5.36
C CYS A 46 1.59 16.24 -5.13
N SER A 47 0.75 17.17 -5.44
CA SER A 47 1.07 18.59 -5.30
C SER A 47 0.58 19.21 -4.00
N GLY A 48 0.37 18.39 -2.98
CA GLY A 48 0.00 18.89 -1.67
C GLY A 48 -1.48 19.00 -1.42
N GLY A 49 -2.30 18.41 -2.26
CA GLY A 49 -3.72 18.36 -2.00
C GLY A 49 -4.04 17.47 -0.81
N ARG A 50 -5.29 17.43 -0.46
CA ARG A 50 -5.73 16.68 0.71
C ARG A 50 -6.28 15.33 0.33
N ILE A 51 -5.91 14.35 1.13
CA ILE A 51 -6.34 12.99 0.90
C ILE A 51 -7.82 12.81 1.10
N ASP A 52 -8.43 13.63 1.96
CA ASP A 52 -9.85 13.50 2.24
C ASP A 52 -10.71 13.74 1.01
N ASP A 53 -10.14 14.29 -0.05
CA ASP A 53 -10.87 14.41 -1.32
C ASP A 53 -11.22 13.05 -1.89
N TYR A 54 -10.49 12.02 -1.51
CA TYR A 54 -10.67 10.66 -2.01
C TYR A 54 -11.46 9.77 -1.07
N ILE A 55 -11.75 10.25 0.10
CA ILE A 55 -12.53 9.51 1.08
C ILE A 55 -13.96 10.01 1.01
N LYS A 56 -14.79 9.26 0.36
CA LYS A 56 -16.18 9.68 0.18
C LYS A 56 -17.14 8.86 1.01
#